data_dffe76f7589abe71e139412265285b11
#
_entry.id   dffe76f7589abe71e139412265285b11
#
_cell.length_a   1.000
_cell.length_b   1.000
_cell.length_c   1.000
_cell.angle_alpha   90.00
_cell.angle_beta   90.00
_cell.angle_gamma   90.00
#
_symmetry.space_group_name_H-M   'P 1'
#
loop_
_entity.id
_entity.type
_entity.pdbx_description
1 polymer ?
#
loop_
_entity_poly.entity_id
_entity_poly.type
_entity_poly.pdbx_seq_one_letter_code
_entity_poly.pdbx_strand_id
1 'polypeptide(L)'
;MTPIISFFQDGHLPKDIEEAMKVRKRAVRFTILNDTLYKRGFSMPYLKCVDEEEVKYVLEEIHEGVCGDHAGPRSLVGKVIRIGYFWPTMQVDARKLIKKCDKCQRFGNVQRLPAEKLTTISSPWPFAQWGIDIVGPLPQGKGQVKFLLVAIDYFTKWVEAEALETIIEARIQNFV
;
A
#
# COMPACT_ATOMS: atom_id res chain seq x y z
N MET A 1 -5.81 -20.10 16.73
CA MET A 1 -6.65 -21.03 15.92
C MET A 1 -7.09 -22.29 16.70
N THR A 2 -6.56 -22.49 17.86
CA THR A 2 -6.87 -23.63 18.78
C THR A 2 -8.36 -23.96 18.89
N PRO A 3 -9.31 -23.01 19.12
CA PRO A 3 -10.72 -23.38 19.26
C PRO A 3 -11.35 -24.02 18.00
N ILE A 4 -10.85 -23.68 16.80
CA ILE A 4 -11.34 -24.27 15.55
C ILE A 4 -10.78 -25.68 15.38
N ILE A 5 -9.52 -25.91 15.76
CA ILE A 5 -8.89 -27.23 15.72
C ILE A 5 -9.60 -28.19 16.69
N SER A 6 -9.78 -27.76 17.94
CA SER A 6 -10.51 -28.59 18.95
C SER A 6 -11.96 -28.89 18.53
N PHE A 7 -12.62 -27.94 17.85
CA PHE A 7 -13.96 -28.18 17.30
C PHE A 7 -13.96 -29.26 16.20
N PHE A 8 -12.95 -29.28 15.34
CA PHE A 8 -12.87 -30.28 14.27
C PHE A 8 -12.38 -31.65 14.75
N GLN A 9 -11.47 -31.69 15.73
CA GLN A 9 -10.90 -32.96 16.26
C GLN A 9 -11.80 -33.63 17.27
N ASP A 10 -12.30 -32.86 18.25
CA ASP A 10 -12.98 -33.39 19.42
C ASP A 10 -14.44 -32.96 19.55
N GLY A 11 -14.94 -32.14 18.62
CA GLY A 11 -16.27 -31.54 18.74
C GLY A 11 -16.38 -30.49 19.85
N HIS A 12 -15.26 -30.10 20.48
CA HIS A 12 -15.25 -29.25 21.67
C HIS A 12 -15.59 -27.81 21.29
N LEU A 13 -16.56 -27.23 22.00
CA LEU A 13 -16.96 -25.84 21.87
C LEU A 13 -16.78 -25.10 23.20
N PRO A 14 -16.52 -23.80 23.19
CA PRO A 14 -16.53 -22.97 24.39
C PRO A 14 -17.85 -23.11 25.15
N LYS A 15 -17.80 -22.96 26.48
CA LYS A 15 -19.00 -23.01 27.33
C LYS A 15 -19.96 -21.85 27.12
N ASP A 16 -19.42 -20.71 26.68
CA ASP A 16 -20.21 -19.54 26.33
C ASP A 16 -20.89 -19.72 24.96
N ILE A 17 -22.21 -19.54 24.95
CA ILE A 17 -23.06 -19.73 23.78
C ILE A 17 -22.66 -18.78 22.63
N GLU A 18 -22.33 -17.53 22.93
CA GLU A 18 -21.93 -16.58 21.93
C GLU A 18 -20.58 -16.94 21.29
N GLU A 19 -19.62 -17.36 22.09
CA GLU A 19 -18.32 -17.81 21.59
C GLU A 19 -18.45 -19.11 20.79
N ALA A 20 -19.26 -20.05 21.24
CA ALA A 20 -19.55 -21.27 20.51
C ALA A 20 -20.16 -21.00 19.13
N MET A 21 -21.11 -20.05 19.02
CA MET A 21 -21.68 -19.63 17.73
C MET A 21 -20.62 -18.96 16.83
N LYS A 22 -19.73 -18.14 17.40
CA LYS A 22 -18.63 -17.51 16.65
C LYS A 22 -17.67 -18.54 16.09
N VAL A 23 -17.32 -19.58 16.90
CA VAL A 23 -16.45 -20.68 16.45
C VAL A 23 -17.13 -21.46 15.32
N ARG A 24 -18.40 -21.85 15.44
CA ARG A 24 -19.15 -22.55 14.39
C ARG A 24 -19.19 -21.76 13.08
N LYS A 25 -19.55 -20.47 13.14
CA LYS A 25 -19.60 -19.61 11.96
C LYS A 25 -18.24 -19.47 11.26
N ARG A 26 -17.16 -19.40 12.04
CA ARG A 26 -15.80 -19.33 11.49
C ARG A 26 -15.35 -20.67 10.92
N ALA A 27 -15.67 -21.79 11.58
CA ALA A 27 -15.27 -23.13 11.18
C ALA A 27 -15.71 -23.49 9.76
N VAL A 28 -16.85 -22.97 9.29
CA VAL A 28 -17.34 -23.18 7.92
C VAL A 28 -16.32 -22.81 6.83
N ARG A 29 -15.41 -21.90 7.15
CA ARG A 29 -14.35 -21.46 6.22
C ARG A 29 -13.05 -22.25 6.33
N PHE A 30 -13.02 -23.28 7.19
CA PHE A 30 -11.82 -24.09 7.43
C PHE A 30 -12.12 -25.56 7.14
N THR A 31 -11.07 -26.32 6.96
CA THR A 31 -11.13 -27.78 6.82
C THR A 31 -9.83 -28.38 7.32
N ILE A 32 -9.86 -29.61 7.80
CA ILE A 32 -8.66 -30.38 8.13
C ILE A 32 -8.39 -31.38 7.01
N LEU A 33 -7.18 -31.38 6.48
CA LEU A 33 -6.67 -32.35 5.51
C LEU A 33 -5.31 -32.85 6.01
N ASN A 34 -5.15 -34.15 6.15
CA ASN A 34 -3.92 -34.80 6.67
C ASN A 34 -3.41 -34.13 7.95
N ASP A 35 -4.26 -34.01 8.95
CA ASP A 35 -4.00 -33.38 10.25
C ASP A 35 -3.57 -31.92 10.23
N THR A 36 -3.66 -31.29 9.08
CA THR A 36 -3.32 -29.88 8.89
C THR A 36 -4.57 -29.06 8.64
N LEU A 37 -4.70 -27.93 9.37
CA LEU A 37 -5.80 -26.99 9.19
C LEU A 37 -5.58 -26.13 7.96
N TYR A 38 -6.60 -26.04 7.13
CA TYR A 38 -6.63 -25.17 5.95
C TYR A 38 -7.80 -24.22 6.02
N LYS A 39 -7.59 -23.00 5.52
CA LYS A 39 -8.65 -22.01 5.31
C LYS A 39 -9.04 -21.99 3.84
N ARG A 40 -10.33 -22.03 3.55
CA ARG A 40 -10.86 -21.82 2.20
C ARG A 40 -10.66 -20.37 1.78
N GLY A 41 -9.86 -20.14 0.73
CA GLY A 41 -9.71 -18.85 0.07
C GLY A 41 -10.90 -18.51 -0.83
N PHE A 42 -11.03 -17.25 -1.26
CA PHE A 42 -12.10 -16.85 -2.17
C PHE A 42 -11.81 -17.30 -3.62
N SER A 43 -10.57 -17.17 -4.06
CA SER A 43 -10.09 -17.52 -5.41
C SER A 43 -9.00 -18.60 -5.43
N MET A 44 -8.40 -18.91 -4.28
CA MET A 44 -7.41 -19.97 -4.11
C MET A 44 -8.06 -21.15 -3.38
N PRO A 45 -7.72 -22.41 -3.74
CA PRO A 45 -8.45 -23.57 -3.22
C PRO A 45 -8.32 -23.68 -1.70
N TYR A 46 -7.12 -23.63 -1.15
CA TYR A 46 -6.89 -23.75 0.31
C TYR A 46 -5.61 -23.04 0.71
N LEU A 47 -5.63 -22.42 1.92
CA LEU A 47 -4.49 -21.76 2.52
C LEU A 47 -4.07 -22.56 3.77
N LYS A 48 -2.84 -23.06 3.81
CA LYS A 48 -2.29 -23.77 4.98
C LYS A 48 -2.28 -22.81 6.18
N CYS A 49 -2.91 -23.22 7.26
CA CYS A 49 -2.84 -22.49 8.52
C CYS A 49 -1.55 -22.83 9.24
N VAL A 50 -0.75 -21.81 9.55
CA VAL A 50 0.57 -21.94 10.18
C VAL A 50 0.53 -21.51 11.65
N ASP A 51 1.45 -22.05 12.46
CA ASP A 51 1.65 -21.67 13.85
C ASP A 51 2.59 -20.45 14.00
N GLU A 52 2.89 -20.05 15.24
CA GLU A 52 3.69 -18.85 15.50
C GLU A 52 5.16 -19.00 15.07
N GLU A 53 5.73 -20.19 15.12
CA GLU A 53 7.12 -20.44 14.70
C GLU A 53 7.22 -20.40 13.17
N GLU A 54 6.32 -21.09 12.47
CA GLU A 54 6.22 -21.05 11.01
C GLU A 54 5.93 -19.61 10.49
N VAL A 55 5.09 -18.83 11.19
CA VAL A 55 4.77 -17.44 10.83
C VAL A 55 6.02 -16.57 10.69
N LYS A 56 6.91 -16.67 11.67
CA LYS A 56 8.15 -15.88 11.66
C LYS A 56 9.00 -16.26 10.47
N TYR A 57 9.23 -17.55 10.26
CA TYR A 57 10.02 -18.06 9.13
C TYR A 57 9.43 -17.64 7.78
N VAL A 58 8.13 -17.84 7.58
CA VAL A 58 7.44 -17.48 6.32
C VAL A 58 7.54 -15.99 6.02
N LEU A 59 7.37 -15.14 7.03
CA LEU A 59 7.46 -13.69 6.85
C LEU A 59 8.89 -13.25 6.51
N GLU A 60 9.88 -13.76 7.23
CA GLU A 60 11.28 -13.42 7.01
C GLU A 60 11.74 -13.89 5.62
N GLU A 61 11.41 -15.12 5.22
CA GLU A 61 11.78 -15.67 3.92
C GLU A 61 11.17 -14.88 2.75
N ILE A 62 9.89 -14.50 2.85
CA ILE A 62 9.23 -13.75 1.78
C ILE A 62 9.68 -12.27 1.75
N HIS A 63 10.08 -11.72 2.89
CA HIS A 63 10.48 -10.31 3.01
C HIS A 63 11.95 -10.07 2.71
N GLU A 64 12.84 -10.92 3.23
CA GLU A 64 14.29 -10.75 3.22
C GLU A 64 15.04 -11.89 2.51
N GLY A 65 14.36 -13.01 2.21
CA GLY A 65 14.95 -14.18 1.54
C GLY A 65 15.45 -13.86 0.13
N VAL A 66 15.95 -14.88 -0.57
CA VAL A 66 16.60 -14.76 -1.89
C VAL A 66 15.74 -14.02 -2.92
N CYS A 67 14.42 -14.18 -2.86
CA CYS A 67 13.44 -13.47 -3.70
C CYS A 67 12.74 -12.33 -2.95
N GLY A 68 13.26 -11.92 -1.81
CA GLY A 68 12.71 -10.84 -1.00
C GLY A 68 12.93 -9.48 -1.66
N ASP A 69 11.88 -8.66 -1.69
CA ASP A 69 11.90 -7.31 -2.28
C ASP A 69 11.62 -6.22 -1.26
N HIS A 70 11.66 -6.54 0.03
CA HIS A 70 11.34 -5.62 1.12
C HIS A 70 10.01 -4.88 0.93
N ALA A 71 9.01 -5.59 0.37
CA ALA A 71 7.71 -5.05 0.07
C ALA A 71 6.98 -4.51 1.31
N GLY A 72 6.13 -3.51 1.11
CA GLY A 72 5.29 -2.95 2.17
C GLY A 72 4.30 -3.97 2.76
N PRO A 73 3.68 -3.68 3.93
CA PRO A 73 2.90 -4.67 4.69
C PRO A 73 1.75 -5.32 3.90
N ARG A 74 1.05 -4.54 3.08
CA ARG A 74 -0.06 -5.06 2.26
C ARG A 74 0.43 -5.99 1.15
N SER A 75 1.52 -5.62 0.49
CA SER A 75 2.13 -6.42 -0.56
C SER A 75 2.70 -7.71 0.00
N LEU A 76 3.38 -7.66 1.15
CA LEU A 76 3.90 -8.83 1.85
C LEU A 76 2.79 -9.83 2.18
N VAL A 77 1.69 -9.37 2.79
CA VAL A 77 0.52 -10.23 3.06
C VAL A 77 -0.07 -10.81 1.78
N GLY A 78 -0.15 -10.02 0.71
CA GLY A 78 -0.61 -10.50 -0.59
C GLY A 78 0.29 -11.60 -1.18
N LYS A 79 1.61 -11.54 -0.97
CA LYS A 79 2.55 -12.59 -1.37
C LYS A 79 2.37 -13.85 -0.53
N VAL A 80 2.25 -13.72 0.80
CA VAL A 80 1.98 -14.83 1.73
C VAL A 80 0.72 -15.61 1.31
N ILE A 81 -0.37 -14.92 1.03
CA ILE A 81 -1.62 -15.54 0.58
C ILE A 81 -1.45 -16.24 -0.77
N ARG A 82 -0.74 -15.64 -1.72
CA ARG A 82 -0.48 -16.26 -3.04
C ARG A 82 0.35 -17.53 -2.95
N ILE A 83 1.28 -17.61 -1.99
CA ILE A 83 2.07 -18.81 -1.73
C ILE A 83 1.23 -19.90 -1.04
N GLY A 84 0.07 -19.52 -0.43
CA GLY A 84 -0.87 -20.48 0.13
C GLY A 84 -0.85 -20.56 1.66
N TYR A 85 -0.38 -19.55 2.37
CA TYR A 85 -0.36 -19.52 3.83
C TYR A 85 -1.40 -18.58 4.42
N PHE A 86 -1.86 -18.90 5.61
CA PHE A 86 -2.80 -18.09 6.37
C PHE A 86 -2.61 -18.20 7.89
N TRP A 87 -2.73 -17.07 8.58
CA TRP A 87 -2.98 -16.95 10.03
C TRP A 87 -3.76 -15.67 10.33
N PRO A 88 -4.49 -15.58 11.48
CA PRO A 88 -5.40 -14.45 11.73
C PRO A 88 -4.74 -13.08 11.83
N THR A 89 -3.51 -13.04 12.36
CA THR A 89 -2.77 -11.81 12.68
C THR A 89 -1.79 -11.36 11.60
N MET A 90 -1.80 -11.97 10.41
CA MET A 90 -0.84 -11.74 9.33
C MET A 90 -0.64 -10.27 8.98
N GLN A 91 -1.68 -9.44 9.03
CA GLN A 91 -1.59 -7.99 8.78
C GLN A 91 -0.78 -7.27 9.86
N VAL A 92 -0.99 -7.65 11.12
CA VAL A 92 -0.32 -7.07 12.27
C VAL A 92 1.14 -7.49 12.30
N ASP A 93 1.40 -8.77 12.05
CA ASP A 93 2.74 -9.34 12.12
C ASP A 93 3.62 -8.84 10.96
N ALA A 94 3.08 -8.74 9.74
CA ALA A 94 3.76 -8.09 8.62
C ALA A 94 4.13 -6.62 8.93
N ARG A 95 3.23 -5.85 9.57
CA ARG A 95 3.54 -4.48 9.99
C ARG A 95 4.65 -4.42 11.05
N LYS A 96 4.63 -5.36 12.02
CA LYS A 96 5.67 -5.44 13.06
C LYS A 96 7.04 -5.76 12.46
N LEU A 97 7.11 -6.71 11.52
CA LEU A 97 8.34 -7.07 10.83
C LEU A 97 8.92 -5.86 10.08
N ILE A 98 8.12 -5.23 9.22
CA ILE A 98 8.58 -4.12 8.39
C ILE A 98 9.03 -2.91 9.23
N LYS A 99 8.36 -2.63 10.36
CA LYS A 99 8.81 -1.57 11.29
C LYS A 99 10.18 -1.84 11.92
N LYS A 100 10.58 -3.11 12.02
CA LYS A 100 11.88 -3.51 12.56
C LYS A 100 12.95 -3.71 11.48
N CYS A 101 12.57 -3.87 10.23
CA CYS A 101 13.49 -4.09 9.13
C CYS A 101 14.29 -2.81 8.84
N ASP A 102 15.60 -2.87 9.06
CA ASP A 102 16.51 -1.74 8.85
C ASP A 102 16.48 -1.23 7.40
N LYS A 103 16.50 -2.13 6.42
CA LYS A 103 16.42 -1.78 5.00
C LYS A 103 15.12 -1.04 4.67
N CYS A 104 13.97 -1.53 5.17
CA CYS A 104 12.69 -0.86 4.97
C CYS A 104 12.63 0.52 5.63
N GLN A 105 13.29 0.70 6.78
CA GLN A 105 13.29 1.99 7.48
C GLN A 105 14.24 3.00 6.82
N ARG A 106 15.37 2.57 6.30
CA ARG A 106 16.34 3.45 5.62
C ARG A 106 15.91 3.84 4.22
N PHE A 107 15.35 2.89 3.47
CA PHE A 107 15.00 3.08 2.05
C PHE A 107 13.50 3.25 1.82
N GLY A 108 12.70 3.26 2.89
CA GLY A 108 11.26 3.49 2.80
C GLY A 108 10.97 4.92 2.31
N ASN A 109 10.25 5.03 1.20
CA ASN A 109 9.89 6.31 0.59
C ASN A 109 8.77 7.03 1.37
N VAL A 110 8.89 7.08 2.70
CA VAL A 110 7.94 7.77 3.58
C VAL A 110 8.54 9.12 3.99
N GLN A 111 8.10 10.16 3.35
CA GLN A 111 8.40 11.53 3.79
C GLN A 111 7.70 11.75 5.13
N ARG A 112 8.48 11.74 6.21
CA ARG A 112 8.02 12.01 7.58
C ARG A 112 8.36 13.41 8.05
N LEU A 113 8.73 14.28 7.12
CA LEU A 113 8.95 15.69 7.43
C LEU A 113 7.62 16.32 7.83
N PRO A 114 7.56 17.04 8.96
CA PRO A 114 6.39 17.85 9.25
C PRO A 114 6.16 18.83 8.09
N ALA A 115 4.91 19.12 7.80
CA ALA A 115 4.58 20.11 6.77
C ALA A 115 5.25 21.43 7.14
N GLU A 116 6.12 21.94 6.27
CA GLU A 116 6.72 23.25 6.44
C GLU A 116 5.62 24.32 6.34
N LYS A 117 5.76 25.38 7.13
CA LYS A 117 4.87 26.54 7.00
C LYS A 117 5.06 27.15 5.62
N LEU A 118 3.97 27.25 4.86
CA LEU A 118 4.00 27.92 3.56
C LEU A 118 4.41 29.38 3.78
N THR A 119 5.48 29.78 3.11
CA THR A 119 5.88 31.19 3.06
C THR A 119 5.10 31.87 1.97
N THR A 120 4.35 32.92 2.32
CA THR A 120 3.63 33.73 1.36
C THR A 120 4.62 34.55 0.53
N ILE A 121 4.66 34.30 -0.76
CA ILE A 121 5.42 35.15 -1.70
C ILE A 121 4.51 36.31 -2.12
N SER A 122 4.93 37.54 -1.84
CA SER A 122 4.25 38.77 -2.24
C SER A 122 5.11 39.57 -3.20
N SER A 123 4.57 39.89 -4.35
CA SER A 123 5.21 40.81 -5.31
C SER A 123 4.93 42.27 -4.92
N PRO A 124 5.87 43.20 -5.06
CA PRO A 124 5.66 44.62 -4.70
C PRO A 124 4.73 45.36 -5.65
N TRP A 125 4.61 44.95 -6.91
CA TRP A 125 3.74 45.57 -7.93
C TRP A 125 3.32 44.57 -9.00
N PRO A 126 2.30 44.91 -9.81
CA PRO A 126 1.81 44.06 -10.90
C PRO A 126 2.91 43.64 -11.88
N PHE A 127 2.88 42.38 -12.30
CA PHE A 127 3.75 41.78 -13.34
C PHE A 127 5.25 41.79 -13.06
N ALA A 128 5.66 42.08 -11.81
CA ALA A 128 7.06 42.08 -11.43
C ALA A 128 7.61 40.68 -11.12
N GLN A 129 6.76 39.76 -10.74
CA GLN A 129 7.18 38.40 -10.33
C GLN A 129 6.16 37.37 -10.72
N TRP A 130 6.61 36.36 -11.46
CA TRP A 130 5.78 35.28 -11.97
C TRP A 130 6.19 33.93 -11.36
N GLY A 131 5.19 33.11 -11.04
CA GLY A 131 5.37 31.70 -10.77
C GLY A 131 5.06 30.91 -12.03
N ILE A 132 5.96 30.02 -12.45
CA ILE A 132 5.78 29.18 -13.62
C ILE A 132 5.79 27.73 -13.19
N ASP A 133 4.83 26.94 -13.68
CA ASP A 133 4.71 25.51 -13.37
C ASP A 133 4.24 24.72 -14.60
N ILE A 134 4.55 23.42 -14.62
CA ILE A 134 4.13 22.49 -15.66
C ILE A 134 3.31 21.40 -15.04
N VAL A 135 2.06 21.30 -15.45
CA VAL A 135 1.12 20.27 -14.98
C VAL A 135 1.02 19.14 -16.01
N GLY A 136 1.13 17.91 -15.57
CA GLY A 136 0.98 16.73 -16.41
C GLY A 136 1.89 15.56 -16.04
N PRO A 137 1.85 14.46 -16.80
CA PRO A 137 1.04 14.28 -18.01
C PRO A 137 -0.46 14.10 -17.73
N LEU A 138 -1.28 14.86 -18.44
CA LEU A 138 -2.74 14.76 -18.46
C LEU A 138 -3.19 13.74 -19.52
N PRO A 139 -4.46 13.28 -19.52
CA PRO A 139 -5.02 12.52 -20.63
C PRO A 139 -4.83 13.27 -21.95
N GLN A 140 -4.42 12.52 -22.98
CA GLN A 140 -4.05 13.09 -24.27
C GLN A 140 -5.24 13.80 -24.95
N GLY A 141 -5.09 15.08 -25.23
CA GLY A 141 -6.07 15.91 -25.94
C GLY A 141 -5.86 15.94 -27.46
N LYS A 142 -6.67 16.75 -28.15
CA LYS A 142 -6.51 17.02 -29.59
C LYS A 142 -5.13 17.63 -29.85
N GLY A 143 -4.43 17.19 -30.90
CA GLY A 143 -3.08 17.63 -31.21
C GLY A 143 -2.01 17.04 -30.30
N GLN A 144 -2.27 15.91 -29.68
CA GLN A 144 -1.34 15.15 -28.82
C GLN A 144 -0.87 15.90 -27.55
N VAL A 145 -1.52 17.01 -27.21
CA VAL A 145 -1.19 17.78 -26.01
C VAL A 145 -1.52 16.97 -24.75
N LYS A 146 -0.62 16.98 -23.78
CA LYS A 146 -0.74 16.24 -22.51
C LYS A 146 -0.11 16.99 -21.32
N PHE A 147 0.47 18.16 -21.55
CA PHE A 147 1.01 19.02 -20.52
C PHE A 147 0.38 20.41 -20.61
N LEU A 148 0.32 21.10 -19.49
CA LEU A 148 -0.14 22.46 -19.38
C LEU A 148 0.97 23.29 -18.73
N LEU A 149 1.51 24.27 -19.45
CA LEU A 149 2.41 25.27 -18.90
C LEU A 149 1.55 26.42 -18.37
N VAL A 150 1.76 26.78 -17.12
CA VAL A 150 0.98 27.83 -16.44
C VAL A 150 1.94 28.86 -15.86
N ALA A 151 1.67 30.12 -16.09
CA ALA A 151 2.33 31.24 -15.44
C ALA A 151 1.31 32.09 -14.67
N ILE A 152 1.64 32.43 -13.42
CA ILE A 152 0.78 33.21 -12.53
C ILE A 152 1.56 34.42 -12.01
N ASP A 153 1.05 35.64 -12.28
CA ASP A 153 1.59 36.82 -11.62
C ASP A 153 1.25 36.83 -10.12
N TYR A 154 2.27 36.98 -9.29
CA TYR A 154 2.08 36.92 -7.84
C TYR A 154 1.30 38.08 -7.23
N PHE A 155 1.24 39.24 -7.90
CA PHE A 155 0.51 40.39 -7.42
C PHE A 155 -0.97 40.34 -7.83
N THR A 156 -1.23 40.30 -9.13
CA THR A 156 -2.59 40.38 -9.69
C THR A 156 -3.34 39.04 -9.68
N LYS A 157 -2.62 37.92 -9.55
CA LYS A 157 -3.13 36.56 -9.79
C LYS A 157 -3.57 36.31 -11.23
N TRP A 158 -3.14 37.15 -12.15
CA TRP A 158 -3.31 36.92 -13.58
C TRP A 158 -2.67 35.60 -13.99
N VAL A 159 -3.36 34.86 -14.82
CA VAL A 159 -2.92 33.53 -15.26
C VAL A 159 -2.80 33.51 -16.78
N GLU A 160 -1.64 33.06 -17.26
CA GLU A 160 -1.44 32.67 -18.65
C GLU A 160 -1.15 31.18 -18.73
N ALA A 161 -1.64 30.51 -19.77
CA ALA A 161 -1.48 29.07 -19.88
C ALA A 161 -1.37 28.65 -21.36
N GLU A 162 -0.47 27.69 -21.62
CA GLU A 162 -0.29 27.05 -22.92
C GLU A 162 -0.30 25.56 -22.83
N ALA A 163 -1.01 24.89 -23.75
CA ALA A 163 -1.05 23.43 -23.81
C ALA A 163 0.13 22.91 -24.66
N LEU A 164 0.88 21.96 -24.09
CA LEU A 164 2.09 21.41 -24.71
C LEU A 164 1.95 19.93 -25.02
N GLU A 165 2.46 19.51 -26.15
CA GLU A 165 2.63 18.10 -26.53
C GLU A 165 3.80 17.46 -25.79
N THR A 166 4.92 18.20 -25.72
CA THR A 166 6.19 17.78 -25.11
C THR A 166 6.80 18.94 -24.33
N ILE A 167 7.54 18.62 -23.27
CA ILE A 167 8.30 19.61 -22.49
C ILE A 167 9.65 19.81 -23.17
N ILE A 168 9.78 20.88 -23.95
CA ILE A 168 11.01 21.23 -24.67
C ILE A 168 11.39 22.66 -24.29
N GLU A 169 12.67 22.91 -24.03
CA GLU A 169 13.22 24.20 -23.64
C GLU A 169 12.77 25.35 -24.58
N ALA A 170 12.86 25.15 -25.88
CA ALA A 170 12.47 26.18 -26.87
C ALA A 170 10.99 26.59 -26.78
N ARG A 171 10.08 25.65 -26.38
CA ARG A 171 8.65 25.96 -26.18
C ARG A 171 8.44 26.82 -24.95
N ILE A 172 9.16 26.49 -23.86
CA ILE A 172 9.08 27.23 -22.60
C ILE A 172 9.66 28.65 -22.78
N GLN A 173 10.80 28.79 -23.48
CA GLN A 173 11.41 30.06 -23.76
C GLN A 173 10.53 31.00 -24.62
N ASN A 174 9.76 30.43 -25.55
CA ASN A 174 8.83 31.24 -26.38
C ASN A 174 7.57 31.67 -25.60
N PHE A 175 7.22 30.98 -24.53
CA PHE A 175 6.08 31.33 -23.69
C PHE A 175 6.42 32.43 -22.67
N VAL A 176 7.67 32.47 -22.18
CA VAL A 176 8.18 33.44 -21.20
C VAL A 176 8.65 34.71 -21.87
#